data_66dfeaf2b42d2b466b19e907f6fe0b55
#
_entry.id   66dfeaf2b42d2b466b19e907f6fe0b55
#
_cell.length_a   1.000
_cell.length_b   1.000
_cell.length_c   1.000
_cell.angle_alpha   90.00
_cell.angle_beta   90.00
_cell.angle_gamma   90.00
#
_symmetry.space_group_name_H-M   'P 1'
#
loop_
_entity.id
_entity.type
_entity.pdbx_description
1 polymer ?
#
loop_
_entity_poly.entity_id
_entity_poly.type
_entity_poly.pdbx_seq_one_letter_code
_entity_poly.pdbx_strand_id
1 'polypeptide(L)'
;VGAPARNPVKEGKDLYNAAYFLYDGKIQQVIHKTLLPTYDVFDEYRYFEPNKEFKTVQFKGQKIAVTVCEDIWNVGNDNPLYTVCPLDELRSEQPDFILNLSASPFSYKQHEERTKVIQANCQRYGIPMVYVNQVGAQTELVFDGGSIVADAQGNMAKRLPFFEEAFEIIDTKDLVKENDA
;
A
#
# COMPACT_ATOMS: atom_id res chain seq x y z
N VAL A 1 -7.22 0.98 -8.53
CA VAL A 1 -7.61 2.39 -8.45
C VAL A 1 -8.05 2.71 -7.04
N GLY A 2 -7.57 3.83 -6.45
CA GLY A 2 -8.03 4.32 -5.15
C GLY A 2 -9.31 5.14 -5.29
N ALA A 3 -10.32 4.87 -4.48
CA ALA A 3 -11.55 5.67 -4.40
C ALA A 3 -12.33 5.34 -3.12
N PRO A 4 -13.19 6.25 -2.62
CA PRO A 4 -14.10 5.92 -1.52
C PRO A 4 -15.07 4.80 -1.89
N ALA A 5 -15.29 3.88 -0.96
CA ALA A 5 -16.34 2.85 -1.06
C ALA A 5 -17.41 3.09 0.00
N ARG A 6 -18.67 2.77 -0.31
CA ARG A 6 -19.75 2.86 0.68
C ARG A 6 -19.61 1.75 1.71
N ASN A 7 -19.81 2.10 2.98
CA ASN A 7 -19.99 1.13 4.04
C ASN A 7 -21.46 0.66 4.03
N PRO A 8 -21.73 -0.63 3.77
CA PRO A 8 -23.10 -1.16 3.81
C PRO A 8 -23.62 -1.35 5.25
N VAL A 9 -22.74 -1.32 6.24
CA VAL A 9 -23.10 -1.47 7.66
C VAL A 9 -23.61 -0.14 8.17
N LYS A 10 -24.76 -0.15 8.84
CA LYS A 10 -25.42 1.06 9.32
C LYS A 10 -24.66 1.72 10.48
N GLU A 11 -23.96 0.91 11.25
CA GLU A 11 -23.12 1.34 12.36
C GLU A 11 -21.73 1.72 11.86
N GLY A 12 -21.14 2.76 12.45
CA GLY A 12 -19.83 3.29 12.06
C GLY A 12 -19.92 4.43 11.05
N LYS A 13 -18.91 4.59 10.24
CA LYS A 13 -18.85 5.66 9.24
C LYS A 13 -19.38 5.19 7.89
N ASP A 14 -19.91 6.12 7.10
CA ASP A 14 -20.59 5.83 5.83
C ASP A 14 -19.64 5.34 4.73
N LEU A 15 -18.34 5.58 4.86
CA LEU A 15 -17.35 5.34 3.80
C LEU A 15 -16.14 4.56 4.29
N TYR A 16 -15.53 3.83 3.37
CA TYR A 16 -14.17 3.30 3.46
C TYR A 16 -13.27 4.05 2.49
N ASN A 17 -12.01 4.31 2.87
CA ASN A 17 -10.94 4.58 1.93
C ASN A 17 -10.53 3.24 1.32
N ALA A 18 -10.58 3.11 -0.02
CA ALA A 18 -10.51 1.79 -0.65
C ALA A 18 -9.67 1.77 -1.93
N ALA A 19 -9.10 0.59 -2.20
CA ALA A 19 -8.53 0.23 -3.49
C ALA A 19 -9.46 -0.74 -4.22
N TYR A 20 -9.76 -0.42 -5.47
CA TYR A 20 -10.56 -1.26 -6.36
C TYR A 20 -9.65 -2.04 -7.30
N PHE A 21 -9.72 -3.36 -7.23
CA PHE A 21 -9.05 -4.23 -8.19
C PHE A 21 -9.98 -4.49 -9.38
N LEU A 22 -9.57 -4.02 -10.56
CA LEU A 22 -10.38 -4.05 -11.78
C LEU A 22 -9.75 -4.98 -12.80
N TYR A 23 -10.54 -5.85 -13.39
CA TYR A 23 -10.12 -6.70 -14.48
C TYR A 23 -11.30 -7.03 -15.40
N ASP A 24 -11.08 -7.03 -16.71
CA ASP A 24 -12.09 -7.33 -17.74
C ASP A 24 -13.37 -6.50 -17.59
N GLY A 25 -13.20 -5.18 -17.38
CA GLY A 25 -14.30 -4.23 -17.23
C GLY A 25 -15.16 -4.42 -15.97
N LYS A 26 -14.68 -5.19 -14.99
CA LYS A 26 -15.42 -5.49 -13.76
C LYS A 26 -14.58 -5.20 -12.52
N ILE A 27 -15.26 -4.85 -11.42
CA ILE A 27 -14.66 -4.83 -10.09
C ILE A 27 -14.55 -6.30 -9.63
N GLN A 28 -13.31 -6.76 -9.45
CA GLN A 28 -13.05 -8.11 -8.95
C GLN A 28 -13.04 -8.16 -7.43
N GLN A 29 -12.47 -7.13 -6.81
CA GLN A 29 -12.39 -7.01 -5.35
C GLN A 29 -12.28 -5.54 -4.94
N VAL A 30 -12.79 -5.21 -3.77
CA VAL A 30 -12.60 -3.92 -3.09
C VAL A 30 -11.84 -4.19 -1.80
N ILE A 31 -10.73 -3.50 -1.62
CA ILE A 31 -9.85 -3.61 -0.46
C ILE A 31 -9.96 -2.31 0.33
N HIS A 32 -10.28 -2.41 1.61
CA HIS A 32 -10.43 -1.25 2.48
C HIS A 32 -9.12 -0.95 3.21
N LYS A 33 -8.84 0.33 3.37
CA LYS A 33 -7.69 0.80 4.17
C LYS A 33 -7.94 0.53 5.66
N THR A 34 -6.90 0.05 6.34
CA THR A 34 -6.96 -0.28 7.78
C THR A 34 -6.50 0.88 8.65
N LEU A 35 -5.32 1.42 8.36
CA LEU A 35 -4.70 2.47 9.17
C LEU A 35 -5.12 3.85 8.67
N LEU A 36 -5.89 4.56 9.46
CA LEU A 36 -6.45 5.86 9.12
C LEU A 36 -5.75 6.95 9.94
N PRO A 37 -4.77 7.66 9.35
CA PRO A 37 -4.00 8.68 10.06
C PRO A 37 -4.87 9.88 10.45
N THR A 38 -4.57 10.43 11.65
CA THR A 38 -5.22 11.61 12.24
C THR A 38 -4.17 12.62 12.75
N TYR A 39 -3.03 12.67 12.10
CA TYR A 39 -1.91 13.54 12.45
C TYR A 39 -1.47 14.37 11.25
N ASP A 40 -0.77 15.49 11.50
CA ASP A 40 -0.29 16.42 10.50
C ASP A 40 -1.43 16.93 9.59
N VAL A 41 -1.37 16.65 8.31
CA VAL A 41 -2.39 17.05 7.32
C VAL A 41 -3.53 16.05 7.17
N PHE A 42 -3.49 14.94 7.91
CA PHE A 42 -4.44 13.85 7.76
C PHE A 42 -5.56 13.91 8.81
N ASP A 43 -6.79 13.65 8.37
CA ASP A 43 -7.98 13.48 9.24
C ASP A 43 -8.88 12.36 8.71
N GLU A 44 -8.26 11.24 8.32
CA GLU A 44 -8.99 10.17 7.62
C GLU A 44 -9.98 9.45 8.55
N TYR A 45 -9.62 9.22 9.81
CA TYR A 45 -10.50 8.54 10.76
C TYR A 45 -11.83 9.26 10.99
N ARG A 46 -11.90 10.55 10.71
CA ARG A 46 -13.14 11.33 10.79
C ARG A 46 -14.18 10.88 9.77
N TYR A 47 -13.76 10.44 8.59
CA TYR A 47 -14.63 10.19 7.44
C TYR A 47 -14.77 8.71 7.09
N PHE A 48 -13.74 7.92 7.38
CA PHE A 48 -13.65 6.54 6.93
C PHE A 48 -13.72 5.55 8.07
N GLU A 49 -14.35 4.40 7.82
CA GLU A 49 -14.34 3.24 8.71
C GLU A 49 -13.06 2.42 8.44
N PRO A 50 -12.33 1.98 9.47
CA PRO A 50 -11.16 1.13 9.29
C PRO A 50 -11.56 -0.27 8.83
N ASN A 51 -10.70 -0.87 8.00
CA ASN A 51 -10.85 -2.27 7.60
C ASN A 51 -10.71 -3.24 8.78
N LYS A 52 -11.45 -4.35 8.71
CA LYS A 52 -11.41 -5.45 9.68
C LYS A 52 -11.22 -6.82 9.03
N GLU A 53 -11.15 -6.87 7.69
CA GLU A 53 -11.03 -8.11 6.93
C GLU A 53 -9.74 -8.10 6.10
N PHE A 54 -8.90 -9.11 6.28
CA PHE A 54 -7.60 -9.21 5.64
C PHE A 54 -7.60 -10.38 4.66
N LYS A 55 -7.64 -10.07 3.37
CA LYS A 55 -7.64 -11.07 2.29
C LYS A 55 -6.77 -10.59 1.14
N THR A 56 -6.05 -11.53 0.52
CA THR A 56 -5.30 -11.26 -0.70
C THR A 56 -6.23 -11.20 -1.91
N VAL A 57 -5.80 -10.46 -2.92
CA VAL A 57 -6.40 -10.52 -4.26
C VAL A 57 -5.81 -11.72 -4.98
N GLN A 58 -6.68 -12.60 -5.50
CA GLN A 58 -6.26 -13.73 -6.33
C GLN A 58 -6.31 -13.34 -7.81
N PHE A 59 -5.18 -13.31 -8.48
CA PHE A 59 -5.12 -12.93 -9.89
C PHE A 59 -4.07 -13.70 -10.66
N LYS A 60 -4.49 -14.38 -11.74
CA LYS A 60 -3.62 -15.16 -12.64
C LYS A 60 -2.66 -16.12 -11.90
N GLY A 61 -3.17 -16.77 -10.85
CA GLY A 61 -2.40 -17.72 -10.04
C GLY A 61 -1.52 -17.08 -8.98
N GLN A 62 -1.51 -15.76 -8.86
CA GLN A 62 -0.78 -15.03 -7.83
C GLN A 62 -1.71 -14.50 -6.73
N LYS A 63 -1.18 -14.44 -5.52
CA LYS A 63 -1.81 -13.83 -4.35
C LYS A 63 -1.18 -12.47 -4.09
N ILE A 64 -1.95 -11.42 -4.17
CA ILE A 64 -1.48 -10.04 -4.04
C ILE A 64 -1.99 -9.45 -2.72
N ALA A 65 -1.09 -9.07 -1.82
CA ALA A 65 -1.46 -8.27 -0.66
C ALA A 65 -1.60 -6.80 -1.10
N VAL A 66 -2.83 -6.35 -1.32
CA VAL A 66 -3.11 -4.94 -1.66
C VAL A 66 -3.30 -4.14 -0.38
N THR A 67 -2.55 -3.06 -0.25
CA THR A 67 -2.58 -2.14 0.90
C THR A 67 -2.71 -0.69 0.40
N VAL A 68 -3.18 0.20 1.28
CA VAL A 68 -3.37 1.61 0.94
C VAL A 68 -2.54 2.50 1.86
N CYS A 69 -1.56 3.18 1.28
CA CYS A 69 -0.76 4.24 1.89
C CYS A 69 -0.22 3.87 3.29
N GLU A 70 -0.85 4.37 4.36
CA GLU A 70 -0.47 4.20 5.76
C GLU A 70 -0.42 2.75 6.22
N ASP A 71 -1.08 1.81 5.56
CA ASP A 71 -1.15 0.41 5.95
C ASP A 71 0.22 -0.28 6.09
N ILE A 72 1.27 0.26 5.45
CA ILE A 72 2.65 -0.26 5.54
C ILE A 72 3.49 0.43 6.61
N TRP A 73 2.99 1.46 7.31
CA TRP A 73 3.79 2.29 8.21
C TRP A 73 3.86 1.77 9.66
N ASN A 74 3.01 0.82 10.04
CA ASN A 74 3.06 0.18 11.36
C ASN A 74 3.89 -1.11 11.31
N VAL A 75 5.17 -0.98 10.95
CA VAL A 75 6.08 -2.12 10.84
C VAL A 75 6.30 -2.75 12.21
N GLY A 76 5.95 -4.05 12.33
CA GLY A 76 6.14 -4.77 13.59
C GLY A 76 5.18 -4.36 14.70
N ASN A 77 4.14 -3.61 14.38
CA ASN A 77 3.18 -3.07 15.34
C ASN A 77 3.83 -2.15 16.41
N ASP A 78 4.88 -1.42 16.03
CA ASP A 78 5.65 -0.56 16.93
C ASP A 78 5.10 0.87 17.02
N ASN A 79 4.18 1.26 16.11
CA ASN A 79 3.59 2.58 16.13
C ASN A 79 2.44 2.63 17.16
N PRO A 80 2.57 3.44 18.24
CA PRO A 80 1.57 3.50 19.33
C PRO A 80 0.21 4.09 18.90
N LEU A 81 0.12 4.68 17.70
CA LEU A 81 -1.14 5.19 17.17
C LEU A 81 -2.06 4.07 16.68
N TYR A 82 -1.54 2.87 16.45
CA TYR A 82 -2.27 1.77 15.85
C TYR A 82 -2.21 0.51 16.72
N THR A 83 -3.28 -0.27 16.66
CA THR A 83 -3.40 -1.55 17.39
C THR A 83 -3.28 -2.75 16.48
N VAL A 84 -3.15 -2.53 15.16
CA VAL A 84 -3.11 -3.57 14.13
C VAL A 84 -1.98 -3.28 13.15
N CYS A 85 -1.26 -4.32 12.73
CA CYS A 85 -0.35 -4.28 11.59
C CYS A 85 -1.00 -5.04 10.43
N PRO A 86 -1.48 -4.37 9.37
CA PRO A 86 -2.19 -5.02 8.27
C PRO A 86 -1.38 -6.13 7.58
N LEU A 87 -0.06 -5.98 7.48
CA LEU A 87 0.79 -6.99 6.86
C LEU A 87 1.03 -8.21 7.74
N ASP A 88 0.98 -8.09 9.07
CA ASP A 88 1.01 -9.25 9.97
C ASP A 88 -0.24 -10.13 9.74
N GLU A 89 -1.41 -9.50 9.55
CA GLU A 89 -2.66 -10.21 9.25
C GLU A 89 -2.64 -10.85 7.85
N LEU A 90 -2.22 -10.08 6.83
CA LEU A 90 -2.16 -10.55 5.45
C LEU A 90 -1.11 -11.66 5.22
N ARG A 91 -0.09 -11.75 6.07
CA ARG A 91 0.95 -12.79 5.98
C ARG A 91 0.38 -14.21 6.03
N SER A 92 -0.69 -14.41 6.79
CA SER A 92 -1.36 -15.72 6.91
C SER A 92 -1.91 -16.24 5.58
N GLU A 93 -2.23 -15.34 4.66
CA GLU A 93 -2.71 -15.63 3.31
C GLU A 93 -1.57 -16.05 2.35
N GLN A 94 -0.29 -15.89 2.74
CA GLN A 94 0.90 -16.20 1.94
C GLN A 94 0.92 -15.45 0.60
N PRO A 95 0.95 -14.10 0.60
CA PRO A 95 1.01 -13.33 -0.64
C PRO A 95 2.36 -13.49 -1.35
N ASP A 96 2.31 -13.50 -2.68
CA ASP A 96 3.49 -13.55 -3.55
C ASP A 96 4.21 -12.19 -3.60
N PHE A 97 3.44 -11.09 -3.55
CA PHE A 97 3.97 -9.72 -3.43
C PHE A 97 2.97 -8.78 -2.79
N ILE A 98 3.48 -7.63 -2.35
CA ILE A 98 2.71 -6.53 -1.80
C ILE A 98 2.56 -5.45 -2.86
N LEU A 99 1.34 -4.94 -3.05
CA LEU A 99 1.03 -3.79 -3.88
C LEU A 99 0.47 -2.69 -2.97
N ASN A 100 1.22 -1.61 -2.79
CA ASN A 100 0.78 -0.46 -2.00
C ASN A 100 0.43 0.72 -2.91
N LEU A 101 -0.80 1.24 -2.76
CA LEU A 101 -1.27 2.43 -3.46
C LEU A 101 -1.22 3.62 -2.51
N SER A 102 -0.47 4.66 -2.86
CA SER A 102 -0.23 5.80 -1.99
C SER A 102 -0.51 7.14 -2.66
N ALA A 103 -1.01 8.07 -1.86
CA ALA A 103 -0.95 9.50 -2.08
C ALA A 103 -0.20 10.11 -0.87
N SER A 104 1.10 9.82 -0.79
CA SER A 104 1.97 10.28 0.30
C SER A 104 2.53 11.65 -0.05
N PRO A 105 2.24 12.69 0.76
CA PRO A 105 2.69 14.05 0.48
C PRO A 105 4.20 14.17 0.53
N PHE A 106 4.71 15.14 -0.22
CA PHE A 106 6.11 15.52 -0.20
C PHE A 106 6.48 16.23 1.11
N SER A 107 7.60 15.83 1.70
CA SER A 107 8.39 16.64 2.61
C SER A 107 9.88 16.31 2.42
N TYR A 108 10.78 17.16 2.94
CA TYR A 108 12.23 17.04 2.68
C TYR A 108 12.83 15.67 3.02
N LYS A 109 12.28 14.95 4.00
CA LYS A 109 12.78 13.63 4.43
C LYS A 109 11.86 12.47 4.05
N GLN A 110 10.68 12.77 3.51
CA GLN A 110 9.65 11.75 3.33
C GLN A 110 10.07 10.62 2.38
N HIS A 111 10.84 10.93 1.34
CA HIS A 111 11.34 9.91 0.40
C HIS A 111 12.32 8.92 1.05
N GLU A 112 13.15 9.39 2.00
CA GLU A 112 14.05 8.52 2.75
C GLU A 112 13.28 7.62 3.71
N GLU A 113 12.33 8.20 4.44
CA GLU A 113 11.47 7.43 5.37
C GLU A 113 10.62 6.39 4.62
N ARG A 114 10.00 6.75 3.50
CA ARG A 114 9.31 5.78 2.64
C ARG A 114 10.21 4.63 2.22
N THR A 115 11.44 4.93 1.80
CA THR A 115 12.41 3.92 1.42
C THR A 115 12.70 2.96 2.57
N LYS A 116 12.97 3.47 3.78
CA LYS A 116 13.21 2.66 4.97
C LYS A 116 12.01 1.78 5.34
N VAL A 117 10.81 2.33 5.30
CA VAL A 117 9.56 1.60 5.60
C VAL A 117 9.34 0.47 4.61
N ILE A 118 9.54 0.70 3.30
CA ILE A 118 9.43 -0.33 2.27
C ILE A 118 10.46 -1.43 2.51
N GLN A 119 11.74 -1.07 2.74
CA GLN A 119 12.79 -2.02 3.03
C GLN A 119 12.48 -2.87 4.27
N ALA A 120 12.07 -2.23 5.36
CA ALA A 120 11.74 -2.90 6.62
C ALA A 120 10.60 -3.91 6.46
N ASN A 121 9.55 -3.56 5.69
CA ASN A 121 8.46 -4.50 5.40
C ASN A 121 8.94 -5.68 4.55
N CYS A 122 9.65 -5.43 3.44
CA CYS A 122 10.16 -6.51 2.60
C CYS A 122 11.05 -7.47 3.38
N GLN A 123 11.98 -6.96 4.18
CA GLN A 123 12.88 -7.76 5.01
C GLN A 123 12.14 -8.55 6.10
N ARG A 124 11.16 -7.91 6.78
CA ARG A 124 10.39 -8.57 7.84
C ARG A 124 9.56 -9.74 7.35
N TYR A 125 8.93 -9.58 6.20
CA TYR A 125 7.98 -10.58 5.67
C TYR A 125 8.62 -11.51 4.64
N GLY A 126 9.78 -11.16 4.08
CA GLY A 126 10.40 -11.90 2.98
C GLY A 126 9.58 -11.81 1.69
N ILE A 127 8.84 -10.71 1.48
CA ILE A 127 7.89 -10.52 0.38
C ILE A 127 8.27 -9.25 -0.39
N PRO A 128 8.40 -9.30 -1.74
CA PRO A 128 8.68 -8.11 -2.54
C PRO A 128 7.50 -7.12 -2.53
N MET A 129 7.79 -5.85 -2.75
CA MET A 129 6.80 -4.78 -2.74
C MET A 129 6.89 -3.90 -3.98
N VAL A 130 5.72 -3.62 -4.57
CA VAL A 130 5.51 -2.55 -5.55
C VAL A 130 4.76 -1.42 -4.83
N TYR A 131 5.46 -0.32 -4.59
CA TYR A 131 4.92 0.88 -3.99
C TYR A 131 4.65 1.92 -5.08
N VAL A 132 3.39 2.30 -5.25
CA VAL A 132 2.95 3.27 -6.25
C VAL A 132 2.48 4.54 -5.56
N ASN A 133 3.16 5.67 -5.84
CA ASN A 133 2.83 6.96 -5.26
C ASN A 133 2.31 7.94 -6.31
N GLN A 134 1.31 8.72 -5.92
CA GLN A 134 0.76 9.80 -6.73
C GLN A 134 1.84 10.86 -7.02
N VAL A 135 1.75 11.47 -8.20
CA VAL A 135 2.47 12.71 -8.55
C VAL A 135 1.46 13.82 -8.84
N GLY A 136 1.78 15.04 -8.44
CA GLY A 136 0.94 16.21 -8.68
C GLY A 136 0.81 17.13 -7.48
N ALA A 137 -0.20 17.99 -7.50
CA ALA A 137 -0.51 18.90 -6.39
C ALA A 137 -2.02 19.00 -6.21
N GLN A 138 -2.46 19.10 -4.97
CA GLN A 138 -3.86 19.27 -4.62
C GLN A 138 -3.98 20.15 -3.38
N THR A 139 -4.67 21.28 -3.52
CA THR A 139 -4.73 22.31 -2.49
C THR A 139 -3.31 22.76 -2.05
N GLU A 140 -2.94 22.61 -0.80
CA GLU A 140 -1.62 22.91 -0.24
C GLU A 140 -0.64 21.74 -0.27
N LEU A 141 -1.07 20.55 -0.73
CA LEU A 141 -0.24 19.35 -0.75
C LEU A 141 0.41 19.15 -2.11
N VAL A 142 1.68 18.80 -2.10
CA VAL A 142 2.44 18.33 -3.26
C VAL A 142 2.77 16.86 -3.09
N PHE A 143 2.60 16.09 -4.17
CA PHE A 143 2.93 14.67 -4.22
C PHE A 143 4.08 14.46 -5.19
N ASP A 144 5.15 13.89 -4.70
CA ASP A 144 6.43 13.80 -5.41
C ASP A 144 6.59 12.55 -6.29
N GLY A 145 5.62 11.63 -6.29
CA GLY A 145 5.77 10.37 -7.04
C GLY A 145 6.87 9.48 -6.46
N GLY A 146 7.89 9.18 -7.26
CA GLY A 146 9.03 8.38 -6.81
C GLY A 146 8.64 6.95 -6.44
N SER A 147 7.73 6.32 -7.19
CA SER A 147 7.29 4.94 -7.00
C SER A 147 8.47 3.98 -6.97
N ILE A 148 8.37 2.90 -6.18
CA ILE A 148 9.49 2.00 -5.86
C ILE A 148 9.07 0.55 -6.09
N VAL A 149 9.98 -0.23 -6.64
CA VAL A 149 9.93 -1.70 -6.66
C VAL A 149 11.08 -2.20 -5.78
N ALA A 150 10.76 -3.00 -4.77
CA ALA A 150 11.74 -3.62 -3.89
C ALA A 150 11.61 -5.14 -3.92
N ASP A 151 12.75 -5.84 -3.88
CA ASP A 151 12.78 -7.29 -3.75
C ASP A 151 12.45 -7.75 -2.31
N ALA A 152 12.35 -9.05 -2.10
CA ALA A 152 12.03 -9.64 -0.81
C ALA A 152 13.10 -9.37 0.27
N GLN A 153 14.32 -9.00 -0.11
CA GLN A 153 15.41 -8.60 0.77
C GLN A 153 15.41 -7.09 1.08
N GLY A 154 14.48 -6.34 0.47
CA GLY A 154 14.38 -4.89 0.64
C GLY A 154 15.37 -4.10 -0.23
N ASN A 155 16.02 -4.74 -1.22
CA ASN A 155 16.83 -3.99 -2.17
C ASN A 155 15.92 -3.27 -3.16
N MET A 156 16.26 -2.01 -3.48
CA MET A 156 15.54 -1.22 -4.47
C MET A 156 15.86 -1.72 -5.88
N ALA A 157 15.00 -2.55 -6.46
CA ALA A 157 15.15 -3.06 -7.81
C ALA A 157 14.89 -1.94 -8.84
N LYS A 158 13.94 -1.06 -8.56
CA LYS A 158 13.61 0.08 -9.43
C LYS A 158 13.04 1.26 -8.62
N ARG A 159 13.30 2.47 -9.12
CA ARG A 159 12.66 3.71 -8.67
C ARG A 159 12.27 4.54 -9.88
N LEU A 160 11.04 5.04 -9.88
CA LEU A 160 10.55 5.96 -10.88
C LEU A 160 10.96 7.40 -10.53
N PRO A 161 10.95 8.34 -11.48
CA PRO A 161 11.36 9.72 -11.25
C PRO A 161 10.47 10.40 -10.20
N PHE A 162 11.02 11.47 -9.60
CA PHE A 162 10.26 12.38 -8.74
C PHE A 162 9.70 13.53 -9.55
N PHE A 163 8.50 13.98 -9.18
CA PHE A 163 7.78 15.13 -9.76
C PHE A 163 7.45 14.98 -11.26
N GLU A 164 7.51 13.77 -11.78
CA GLU A 164 7.18 13.45 -13.17
C GLU A 164 6.24 12.25 -13.23
N GLU A 165 5.28 12.30 -14.17
CA GLU A 165 4.48 11.12 -14.50
C GLU A 165 5.36 10.07 -15.18
N ALA A 166 5.24 8.83 -14.75
CA ALA A 166 6.01 7.73 -15.30
C ALA A 166 5.16 6.46 -15.41
N PHE A 167 5.53 5.63 -16.37
CA PHE A 167 4.96 4.31 -16.57
C PHE A 167 6.08 3.28 -16.73
N GLU A 168 5.93 2.15 -16.03
CA GLU A 168 6.89 1.06 -16.08
C GLU A 168 6.18 -0.29 -16.08
N ILE A 169 6.72 -1.23 -16.85
CA ILE A 169 6.28 -2.62 -16.87
C ILE A 169 7.24 -3.43 -15.99
N ILE A 170 6.68 -4.14 -15.01
CA ILE A 170 7.42 -5.01 -14.10
C ILE A 170 6.96 -6.44 -14.35
N ASP A 171 7.89 -7.35 -14.68
CA ASP A 171 7.60 -8.78 -14.66
C ASP A 171 7.62 -9.25 -13.21
N THR A 172 6.51 -9.78 -12.73
CA THR A 172 6.41 -10.26 -11.35
C THR A 172 7.34 -11.44 -11.05
N LYS A 173 7.81 -12.17 -12.07
CA LYS A 173 8.83 -13.21 -11.92
C LYS A 173 10.19 -12.65 -11.50
N ASP A 174 10.50 -11.41 -11.89
CA ASP A 174 11.74 -10.76 -11.50
C ASP A 174 11.73 -10.34 -10.02
N LEU A 175 10.54 -10.24 -9.41
CA LEU A 175 10.36 -9.91 -8.00
C LEU A 175 10.53 -11.13 -7.10
N VAL A 176 10.04 -12.27 -7.56
CA VAL A 176 10.12 -13.56 -6.87
C VAL A 176 11.37 -14.28 -7.39
N LYS A 177 12.55 -13.92 -6.89
CA LYS A 177 13.73 -14.78 -7.12
C LYS A 177 13.43 -16.12 -6.48
N GLU A 178 13.38 -17.18 -7.30
CA GLU A 178 13.42 -18.56 -6.80
C GLU A 178 14.64 -18.63 -5.86
N ASN A 179 14.38 -18.99 -4.61
CA ASN A 179 15.44 -19.42 -3.73
C ASN A 179 15.95 -20.73 -4.34
N ASP A 180 17.02 -20.63 -5.14
CA ASP A 180 17.79 -21.79 -5.52
C ASP A 180 18.28 -22.45 -4.21
N ALA A 181 17.67 -23.59 -3.92
CA ALA A 181 17.94 -24.42 -2.75
C ALA A 181 19.31 -25.07 -2.85
#